data_ca97e1de7e8ae0c86551cbdcad0244bf
#
_entry.id   ca97e1de7e8ae0c86551cbdcad0244bf
#
_cell.length_a   1.000
_cell.length_b   1.000
_cell.length_c   1.000
_cell.angle_alpha   90.00
_cell.angle_beta   90.00
_cell.angle_gamma   90.00
#
_symmetry.space_group_name_H-M   'P 1'
#
loop_
_entity.id
_entity.type
_entity.pdbx_description
1 polymer ?
#
loop_
_entity_poly.entity_id
_entity_poly.type
_entity_poly.pdbx_seq_one_letter_code
_entity_poly.pdbx_strand_id
1 'polypeptide(L)'
;KAMGVGLSSPVDESTKRELEDLTRAMLETFTVQYTKATVLGLVKRETAEYRKAPYPFRLLKRPHDYKESSEPRKTGWLVKQGGVVKNMKKRFFVVNRNWNVDYFEKEEDWHKGKKPKGTMFLAGYSVNDDPNNNLLQRAKKLAEQMGVDLSELPKIKEWPQEAIEIFHSRRRTWYILCKDTDEKKEWVQQFQQCCRYAWGLNNQERVHKAAFDHAIRETRWEMGRWGWYSWGGSEEVILADLIADQIDYAVMYKIYGNMSGPWAVRSKVRDTVLKTLNTSVSAACSPAWKACEEAIKVLRGKVEPVIHDKIGDVLSQEDSIADKIKEGALDIINPILAEHVAPHLAKLFKIAKSPVVAAFDKAIEIFASETSKLDIKGQTKEEVLRSLYPLNRYTWGWTLWPAIEEFDVMYDPLQALSTIFTDLWAWSLIWDARDKLRKRADSAVYTFEARLMASIDANPALLNDNQALKAAAAKIRDGIIEDFKYDAALASKQFYLRIMRGVVMPPFQKLVIPACKTIIDPIASVIPDPMKQIIDPRKTFMRILDDIINGAIFVVIDEA
;
A
#
# COMPACT_ATOMS: atom_id res chain seq x y z
N LYS A 1 35.87 32.96 34.46
CA LYS A 1 36.31 31.53 34.50
C LYS A 1 35.07 30.68 34.26
N ALA A 2 34.86 30.26 33.01
CA ALA A 2 33.81 29.31 32.67
C ALA A 2 34.30 27.93 33.13
N MET A 3 33.59 27.32 34.07
CA MET A 3 33.75 25.90 34.38
C MET A 3 33.24 25.12 33.13
N GLY A 4 34.21 24.58 32.39
CA GLY A 4 33.92 23.58 31.37
C GLY A 4 33.49 22.31 32.07
N VAL A 5 32.18 22.09 32.19
CA VAL A 5 31.64 20.76 32.50
C VAL A 5 31.87 19.96 31.23
N GLY A 6 32.89 19.12 31.24
CA GLY A 6 33.10 18.12 30.21
C GLY A 6 31.89 17.19 30.19
N LEU A 7 30.97 17.46 29.30
CA LEU A 7 29.87 16.56 28.96
C LEU A 7 30.53 15.31 28.35
N SER A 8 30.76 14.28 29.16
CA SER A 8 31.08 12.95 28.64
C SER A 8 29.95 12.59 27.68
N SER A 9 30.32 12.29 26.44
CA SER A 9 29.33 11.88 25.42
C SER A 9 28.57 10.69 26.00
N PRO A 10 27.24 10.70 26.01
CA PRO A 10 26.45 9.55 26.47
C PRO A 10 26.62 8.32 25.57
N VAL A 11 27.35 8.48 24.48
CA VAL A 11 27.68 7.43 23.50
C VAL A 11 29.18 7.19 23.58
N ASP A 12 29.56 6.12 24.23
CA ASP A 12 30.95 5.66 24.30
C ASP A 12 31.39 4.93 23.03
N GLU A 13 32.68 4.64 22.87
CA GLU A 13 33.24 3.99 21.68
C GLU A 13 32.72 2.55 21.50
N SER A 14 32.36 1.84 22.59
CA SER A 14 31.75 0.52 22.49
C SER A 14 30.35 0.60 21.90
N THR A 15 29.55 1.53 22.39
CA THR A 15 28.19 1.79 21.85
C THR A 15 28.23 2.27 20.40
N LYS A 16 29.20 3.08 20.01
CA LYS A 16 29.36 3.48 18.59
C LYS A 16 29.63 2.29 17.68
N ARG A 17 30.53 1.39 18.07
CA ARG A 17 30.81 0.15 17.32
C ARG A 17 29.56 -0.72 17.22
N GLU A 18 28.82 -0.90 18.31
CA GLU A 18 27.58 -1.66 18.32
C GLU A 18 26.54 -1.08 17.33
N LEU A 19 26.43 0.25 17.26
CA LEU A 19 25.56 0.94 16.30
C LEU A 19 25.98 0.72 14.84
N GLU A 20 27.29 0.79 14.58
CA GLU A 20 27.85 0.56 13.24
C GLU A 20 27.66 -0.89 12.81
N ASP A 21 27.96 -1.85 13.68
CA ASP A 21 27.84 -3.28 13.40
C ASP A 21 26.38 -3.68 13.20
N LEU A 22 25.45 -3.17 14.02
CA LEU A 22 24.01 -3.38 13.85
C LEU A 22 23.51 -2.81 12.51
N THR A 23 23.94 -1.59 12.18
CA THR A 23 23.55 -0.94 10.91
C THR A 23 24.03 -1.76 9.72
N ARG A 24 25.29 -2.22 9.75
CA ARG A 24 25.88 -3.05 8.70
C ARG A 24 25.15 -4.39 8.57
N ALA A 25 24.97 -5.11 9.66
CA ALA A 25 24.29 -6.40 9.66
C ALA A 25 22.88 -6.31 9.10
N MET A 26 22.13 -5.26 9.45
CA MET A 26 20.78 -5.07 8.93
C MET A 26 20.76 -4.77 7.44
N LEU A 27 21.69 -3.95 6.92
CA LEU A 27 21.80 -3.65 5.48
C LEU A 27 22.21 -4.90 4.69
N GLU A 28 23.14 -5.71 5.20
CA GLU A 28 23.54 -6.97 4.58
C GLU A 28 22.38 -7.96 4.52
N THR A 29 21.70 -8.19 5.66
CA THR A 29 20.52 -9.05 5.75
C THR A 29 19.44 -8.59 4.77
N PHE A 30 19.10 -7.31 4.79
CA PHE A 30 18.12 -6.75 3.87
C PHE A 30 18.50 -6.99 2.40
N THR A 31 19.75 -6.73 2.03
CA THR A 31 20.22 -6.91 0.65
C THR A 31 20.08 -8.36 0.17
N VAL A 32 20.46 -9.32 1.02
CA VAL A 32 20.30 -10.75 0.73
C VAL A 32 18.84 -11.12 0.54
N GLN A 33 17.98 -10.73 1.48
CA GLN A 33 16.54 -11.04 1.42
C GLN A 33 15.85 -10.36 0.23
N TYR A 34 16.22 -9.12 -0.08
CA TYR A 34 15.67 -8.39 -1.22
C TYR A 34 16.07 -9.03 -2.56
N THR A 35 17.34 -9.43 -2.70
CA THR A 35 17.85 -10.12 -3.88
C THR A 35 17.11 -11.44 -4.11
N LYS A 36 17.01 -12.27 -3.08
CA LYS A 36 16.27 -13.55 -3.11
C LYS A 36 14.81 -13.36 -3.48
N ALA A 37 14.15 -12.41 -2.82
CA ALA A 37 12.73 -12.14 -3.06
C ALA A 37 12.47 -11.56 -4.45
N THR A 38 13.41 -10.79 -5.02
CA THR A 38 13.33 -10.28 -6.40
C THR A 38 13.32 -11.45 -7.38
N VAL A 39 14.28 -12.36 -7.29
CA VAL A 39 14.35 -13.52 -8.21
C VAL A 39 13.08 -14.37 -8.10
N LEU A 40 12.62 -14.68 -6.88
CA LEU A 40 11.37 -15.42 -6.69
C LEU A 40 10.13 -14.66 -7.21
N GLY A 41 10.15 -13.34 -7.12
CA GLY A 41 9.10 -12.47 -7.66
C GLY A 41 9.06 -12.50 -9.18
N LEU A 42 10.21 -12.53 -9.84
CA LEU A 42 10.33 -12.66 -11.30
C LEU A 42 9.79 -14.03 -11.76
N VAL A 43 10.19 -15.11 -11.12
CA VAL A 43 9.65 -16.46 -11.43
C VAL A 43 8.12 -16.47 -11.28
N LYS A 44 7.57 -15.91 -10.19
CA LYS A 44 6.11 -15.83 -10.00
C LYS A 44 5.41 -14.99 -11.06
N ARG A 45 6.04 -13.90 -11.51
CA ARG A 45 5.51 -13.06 -12.59
C ARG A 45 5.43 -13.84 -13.89
N GLU A 46 6.54 -14.46 -14.32
CA GLU A 46 6.60 -15.24 -15.55
C GLU A 46 5.65 -16.46 -15.50
N THR A 47 5.59 -17.15 -14.35
CA THR A 47 4.60 -18.22 -14.13
C THR A 47 3.17 -17.74 -14.32
N ALA A 48 2.84 -16.59 -13.73
CA ALA A 48 1.51 -16.01 -13.84
C ALA A 48 1.20 -15.54 -15.27
N GLU A 49 2.18 -15.06 -16.01
CA GLU A 49 2.03 -14.64 -17.40
C GLU A 49 1.88 -15.86 -18.32
N TYR A 50 2.67 -16.91 -18.13
CA TYR A 50 2.59 -18.15 -18.90
C TYR A 50 1.23 -18.86 -18.70
N ARG A 51 0.73 -18.91 -17.46
CA ARG A 51 -0.55 -19.56 -17.10
C ARG A 51 -1.77 -18.67 -17.29
N LYS A 52 -1.60 -17.45 -17.79
CA LYS A 52 -2.67 -16.48 -17.94
C LYS A 52 -3.63 -16.90 -19.05
N ALA A 53 -4.83 -17.34 -18.69
CA ALA A 53 -5.97 -17.22 -19.58
C ALA A 53 -6.28 -15.71 -19.74
N PRO A 54 -6.22 -15.14 -20.96
CA PRO A 54 -6.54 -13.74 -21.13
C PRO A 54 -8.03 -13.53 -20.83
N TYR A 55 -8.35 -12.85 -19.73
CA TYR A 55 -9.69 -12.29 -19.57
C TYR A 55 -9.81 -11.12 -20.54
N PRO A 56 -10.75 -11.17 -21.48
CA PRO A 56 -10.90 -10.16 -22.52
C PRO A 56 -11.62 -8.91 -21.97
N PHE A 57 -11.04 -8.27 -20.94
CA PHE A 57 -11.56 -6.99 -20.47
C PHE A 57 -11.37 -5.92 -21.53
N ARG A 58 -12.40 -5.11 -21.74
CA ARG A 58 -12.43 -4.02 -22.72
C ARG A 58 -11.91 -2.70 -22.18
N LEU A 59 -12.04 -2.49 -20.85
CA LEU A 59 -11.49 -1.33 -20.19
C LEU A 59 -9.98 -1.46 -20.05
N LEU A 60 -9.29 -0.38 -20.40
CA LEU A 60 -7.84 -0.29 -20.28
C LEU A 60 -7.43 -0.25 -18.80
N LYS A 61 -6.37 -0.96 -18.50
CA LYS A 61 -5.76 -0.86 -17.19
C LYS A 61 -4.78 0.31 -17.17
N ARG A 62 -4.92 1.20 -16.17
CA ARG A 62 -3.99 2.32 -15.99
C ARG A 62 -2.57 1.80 -15.88
N PRO A 63 -1.63 2.26 -16.74
CA PRO A 63 -0.22 1.90 -16.61
C PRO A 63 0.35 2.31 -15.26
N HIS A 64 1.34 1.58 -14.80
CA HIS A 64 1.97 1.82 -13.52
C HIS A 64 2.73 3.16 -13.47
N ASP A 65 3.34 3.56 -14.57
CA ASP A 65 4.11 4.79 -14.79
C ASP A 65 3.27 5.96 -15.34
N TYR A 66 1.94 5.79 -15.37
CA TYR A 66 1.05 6.82 -15.86
C TYR A 66 1.21 8.11 -15.03
N LYS A 67 1.67 9.16 -15.70
CA LYS A 67 1.75 10.50 -15.11
C LYS A 67 0.35 11.11 -15.11
N GLU A 68 -0.29 11.04 -13.96
CA GLU A 68 -1.56 11.72 -13.75
C GLU A 68 -1.44 13.23 -14.03
N SER A 69 -2.54 13.91 -14.34
CA SER A 69 -2.57 15.35 -14.57
C SER A 69 -1.96 16.15 -13.40
N SER A 70 -1.42 17.32 -13.67
CA SER A 70 -0.71 18.17 -12.70
C SER A 70 -1.60 18.81 -11.62
N GLU A 71 -2.92 18.59 -11.65
CA GLU A 71 -3.85 19.20 -10.71
C GLU A 71 -3.67 18.69 -9.28
N PRO A 72 -3.63 19.57 -8.30
CA PRO A 72 -3.45 19.20 -6.91
C PRO A 72 -4.73 18.58 -6.32
N ARG A 73 -4.58 17.75 -5.28
CA ARG A 73 -5.71 17.18 -4.53
C ARG A 73 -6.41 18.19 -3.65
N LYS A 74 -5.66 19.09 -3.06
CA LYS A 74 -6.16 20.22 -2.26
C LYS A 74 -5.14 21.35 -2.27
N THR A 75 -5.62 22.58 -2.29
CA THR A 75 -4.82 23.77 -2.06
C THR A 75 -5.44 24.63 -0.97
N GLY A 76 -4.64 25.49 -0.34
CA GLY A 76 -5.15 26.45 0.62
C GLY A 76 -4.05 27.14 1.41
N TRP A 77 -4.44 28.22 2.07
CA TRP A 77 -3.56 29.01 2.92
C TRP A 77 -3.59 28.51 4.36
N LEU A 78 -2.44 28.09 4.86
CA LEU A 78 -2.26 27.64 6.24
C LEU A 78 -1.10 28.38 6.90
N VAL A 79 -1.11 28.42 8.22
CA VAL A 79 -0.01 28.99 9.00
C VAL A 79 0.80 27.85 9.62
N LYS A 80 2.09 27.75 9.30
CA LYS A 80 2.95 26.69 9.81
C LYS A 80 4.09 27.19 10.68
N GLN A 81 4.49 26.38 11.65
CA GLN A 81 5.68 26.66 12.44
C GLN A 81 6.97 26.45 11.62
N GLY A 82 7.89 27.39 11.73
CA GLY A 82 9.23 27.29 11.14
C GLY A 82 10.03 26.12 11.70
N GLY A 83 11.01 25.62 10.94
CA GLY A 83 11.87 24.49 11.37
C GLY A 83 12.95 24.91 12.36
N VAL A 84 13.79 25.84 11.95
CA VAL A 84 14.90 26.35 12.73
C VAL A 84 14.40 27.45 13.68
N VAL A 85 13.84 28.51 13.12
CA VAL A 85 13.19 29.55 13.91
C VAL A 85 11.71 29.15 14.07
N LYS A 86 11.28 29.04 15.35
CA LYS A 86 9.92 28.54 15.72
C LYS A 86 8.83 29.63 15.54
N ASN A 87 8.99 30.52 14.55
CA ASN A 87 7.98 31.50 14.20
C ASN A 87 6.86 30.90 13.33
N MET A 88 5.69 31.48 13.39
CA MET A 88 4.54 31.09 12.58
C MET A 88 4.58 31.84 11.25
N LYS A 89 4.43 31.12 10.14
CA LYS A 89 4.50 31.67 8.78
C LYS A 89 3.31 31.20 7.94
N LYS A 90 2.58 32.16 7.37
CA LYS A 90 1.52 31.85 6.40
C LYS A 90 2.16 31.36 5.11
N ARG A 91 1.62 30.25 4.56
CA ARG A 91 2.11 29.61 3.33
C ARG A 91 0.93 29.08 2.53
N PHE A 92 1.07 29.08 1.22
CA PHE A 92 0.15 28.40 0.32
C PHE A 92 0.55 26.93 0.21
N PHE A 93 -0.35 26.04 0.62
CA PHE A 93 -0.15 24.61 0.62
C PHE A 93 -0.79 23.97 -0.60
N VAL A 94 -0.10 23.00 -1.18
CA VAL A 94 -0.53 22.24 -2.34
C VAL A 94 -0.32 20.77 -2.06
N VAL A 95 -1.38 20.01 -1.94
CA VAL A 95 -1.33 18.57 -1.84
C VAL A 95 -1.28 18.01 -3.25
N ASN A 96 -0.12 17.48 -3.62
CA ASN A 96 0.13 16.89 -4.93
C ASN A 96 -0.58 15.53 -5.09
N ARG A 97 -0.68 15.04 -6.30
CA ARG A 97 -1.27 13.73 -6.59
C ARG A 97 -0.53 12.55 -6.00
N ASN A 98 0.79 12.66 -5.87
CA ASN A 98 1.62 11.68 -5.18
C ASN A 98 1.52 11.78 -3.64
N TRP A 99 0.57 12.54 -3.12
CA TRP A 99 0.31 12.77 -1.71
C TRP A 99 1.42 13.51 -0.95
N ASN A 100 2.43 14.04 -1.65
CA ASN A 100 3.37 15.00 -1.07
C ASN A 100 2.69 16.35 -0.92
N VAL A 101 3.08 17.08 0.10
CA VAL A 101 2.53 18.41 0.39
C VAL A 101 3.61 19.47 0.18
N ASP A 102 3.52 20.19 -0.91
CA ASP A 102 4.36 21.35 -1.18
C ASP A 102 3.81 22.60 -0.52
N TYR A 103 4.69 23.52 -0.15
CA TYR A 103 4.26 24.84 0.33
C TYR A 103 5.06 25.96 -0.29
N PHE A 104 4.37 27.04 -0.63
CA PHE A 104 4.89 28.21 -1.33
C PHE A 104 4.75 29.46 -0.46
N GLU A 105 5.49 30.48 -0.80
CA GLU A 105 5.37 31.77 -0.15
C GLU A 105 4.14 32.53 -0.63
N LYS A 106 3.86 32.45 -1.93
CA LYS A 106 2.72 33.02 -2.64
C LYS A 106 2.05 31.98 -3.52
N GLU A 107 0.77 32.12 -3.75
CA GLU A 107 0.00 31.29 -4.65
C GLU A 107 0.46 31.42 -6.10
N GLU A 108 0.84 32.65 -6.52
CA GLU A 108 1.35 32.91 -7.85
C GLU A 108 2.67 32.15 -8.15
N ASP A 109 3.46 31.86 -7.11
CA ASP A 109 4.69 31.08 -7.29
C ASP A 109 4.39 29.64 -7.72
N TRP A 110 3.29 29.06 -7.21
CA TRP A 110 2.82 27.76 -7.65
C TRP A 110 2.28 27.81 -9.09
N HIS A 111 1.41 28.77 -9.41
CA HIS A 111 0.88 28.93 -10.77
C HIS A 111 1.97 29.15 -11.82
N LYS A 112 3.08 29.81 -11.45
CA LYS A 112 4.25 30.03 -12.32
C LYS A 112 5.20 28.83 -12.37
N GLY A 113 4.87 27.69 -11.74
CA GLY A 113 5.72 26.51 -11.71
C GLY A 113 7.04 26.68 -10.97
N LYS A 114 7.15 27.67 -10.06
CA LYS A 114 8.37 27.85 -9.28
C LYS A 114 8.58 26.70 -8.31
N LYS A 115 9.85 26.50 -7.95
CA LYS A 115 10.22 25.52 -6.94
C LYS A 115 9.57 25.84 -5.58
N PRO A 116 8.95 24.87 -4.89
CA PRO A 116 8.37 25.09 -3.57
C PRO A 116 9.44 25.51 -2.55
N LYS A 117 9.03 26.28 -1.54
CA LYS A 117 9.89 26.61 -0.37
C LYS A 117 10.24 25.38 0.46
N GLY A 118 9.47 24.32 0.33
CA GLY A 118 9.74 23.01 0.88
C GLY A 118 8.58 22.07 0.65
N THR A 119 8.88 20.78 0.81
CA THR A 119 7.94 19.68 0.65
C THR A 119 7.82 18.92 1.96
N MET A 120 6.60 18.57 2.35
CA MET A 120 6.32 17.69 3.46
C MET A 120 6.02 16.30 2.88
N PHE A 121 6.86 15.36 3.20
CA PHE A 121 6.68 13.97 2.89
C PHE A 121 6.09 13.28 4.13
N LEU A 122 4.79 12.99 4.09
CA LEU A 122 4.02 12.62 5.29
C LEU A 122 3.84 11.11 5.49
N ALA A 123 4.42 10.28 4.63
CA ALA A 123 4.35 8.83 4.82
C ALA A 123 4.92 8.43 6.18
N GLY A 124 4.17 7.61 6.92
CA GLY A 124 4.57 7.15 8.26
C GLY A 124 4.33 8.15 9.39
N TYR A 125 3.85 9.36 9.10
CA TYR A 125 3.42 10.30 10.14
C TYR A 125 2.04 9.97 10.69
N SER A 126 1.76 10.45 11.90
CA SER A 126 0.42 10.51 12.50
C SER A 126 -0.09 11.95 12.50
N VAL A 127 -1.37 12.12 12.30
CA VAL A 127 -2.04 13.43 12.34
C VAL A 127 -2.91 13.49 13.58
N ASN A 128 -2.64 14.45 14.43
CA ASN A 128 -3.32 14.65 15.70
C ASN A 128 -4.07 15.99 15.65
N ASP A 129 -5.34 15.95 15.94
CA ASP A 129 -6.24 17.10 16.02
C ASP A 129 -6.25 17.76 17.41
N ASP A 130 -5.71 17.09 18.44
CA ASP A 130 -5.43 17.65 19.77
C ASP A 130 -3.92 17.60 20.08
N PRO A 131 -3.14 18.61 19.63
CA PRO A 131 -1.71 18.69 19.91
C PRO A 131 -1.36 18.73 21.39
N ASN A 132 -2.20 19.35 22.23
CA ASN A 132 -1.93 19.56 23.64
C ASN A 132 -1.92 18.25 24.41
N ASN A 133 -2.97 17.43 24.22
CA ASN A 133 -3.03 16.11 24.84
C ASN A 133 -1.89 15.21 24.37
N ASN A 134 -1.60 15.19 23.07
CA ASN A 134 -0.53 14.34 22.53
C ASN A 134 0.85 14.73 23.03
N LEU A 135 1.15 16.03 23.15
CA LEU A 135 2.40 16.52 23.73
C LEU A 135 2.55 16.07 25.18
N LEU A 136 1.48 16.19 25.96
CA LEU A 136 1.49 15.79 27.38
C LEU A 136 1.72 14.28 27.53
N GLN A 137 1.02 13.46 26.76
CA GLN A 137 1.17 12.00 26.82
C GLN A 137 2.60 11.56 26.44
N ARG A 138 3.15 12.14 25.38
CA ARG A 138 4.54 11.84 25.00
C ARG A 138 5.57 12.31 26.01
N ALA A 139 5.36 13.48 26.61
CA ALA A 139 6.27 13.97 27.66
C ALA A 139 6.26 13.06 28.88
N LYS A 140 5.08 12.60 29.32
CA LYS A 140 4.94 11.65 30.43
C LYS A 140 5.66 10.33 30.13
N LYS A 141 5.37 9.72 28.97
CA LYS A 141 6.01 8.47 28.55
C LYS A 141 7.55 8.59 28.48
N LEU A 142 8.04 9.72 27.97
CA LEU A 142 9.48 9.95 27.89
C LEU A 142 10.11 10.15 29.28
N ALA A 143 9.44 10.85 30.21
CA ALA A 143 9.89 11.00 31.59
C ALA A 143 10.00 9.64 32.29
N GLU A 144 9.01 8.78 32.15
CA GLU A 144 9.03 7.41 32.65
C GLU A 144 10.22 6.61 32.08
N GLN A 145 10.45 6.66 30.77
CA GLN A 145 11.58 5.96 30.13
C GLN A 145 12.95 6.46 30.58
N MET A 146 13.05 7.73 30.95
CA MET A 146 14.30 8.36 31.41
C MET A 146 14.44 8.35 32.93
N GLY A 147 13.48 7.80 33.68
CA GLY A 147 13.49 7.79 35.15
C GLY A 147 13.49 9.21 35.74
N VAL A 148 12.75 10.15 35.14
CA VAL A 148 12.62 11.53 35.61
C VAL A 148 11.24 11.73 36.25
N ASP A 149 11.19 12.46 37.37
CA ASP A 149 9.93 12.76 38.03
C ASP A 149 9.03 13.64 37.15
N LEU A 150 7.73 13.33 37.14
CA LEU A 150 6.76 14.06 36.31
C LEU A 150 6.63 15.55 36.71
N SER A 151 6.99 15.89 37.95
CA SER A 151 6.99 17.28 38.43
C SER A 151 8.10 18.13 37.79
N GLU A 152 9.13 17.51 37.25
CA GLU A 152 10.22 18.19 36.53
C GLU A 152 9.86 18.55 35.09
N LEU A 153 8.71 18.07 34.58
CA LEU A 153 8.29 18.39 33.21
C LEU A 153 8.03 19.89 33.04
N PRO A 154 8.57 20.51 31.99
CA PRO A 154 8.31 21.92 31.71
C PRO A 154 6.83 22.12 31.37
N LYS A 155 6.32 23.32 31.64
CA LYS A 155 5.01 23.73 31.13
C LYS A 155 4.99 23.58 29.62
N ILE A 156 4.09 22.74 29.12
CA ILE A 156 3.93 22.51 27.67
C ILE A 156 3.27 23.76 27.09
N LYS A 157 3.82 24.26 25.99
CA LYS A 157 3.21 25.38 25.26
C LYS A 157 1.84 24.93 24.74
N GLU A 158 0.80 25.60 25.14
CA GLU A 158 -0.55 25.35 24.65
C GLU A 158 -0.71 25.84 23.20
N TRP A 159 -1.34 25.00 22.40
CA TRP A 159 -1.72 25.30 21.04
C TRP A 159 -3.22 25.63 20.99
N PRO A 160 -3.64 26.58 20.11
CA PRO A 160 -5.05 26.89 19.92
C PRO A 160 -5.82 25.70 19.35
N GLN A 161 -7.14 25.76 19.47
CA GLN A 161 -8.04 24.65 19.05
C GLN A 161 -7.93 24.36 17.55
N GLU A 162 -7.58 25.33 16.72
CA GLU A 162 -7.40 25.22 15.27
C GLU A 162 -6.07 24.59 14.88
N ALA A 163 -5.23 24.20 15.84
CA ALA A 163 -3.93 23.60 15.56
C ALA A 163 -4.04 22.14 15.17
N ILE A 164 -3.20 21.73 14.23
CA ILE A 164 -2.95 20.35 13.83
C ILE A 164 -1.50 20.02 14.14
N GLU A 165 -1.25 18.88 14.75
CA GLU A 165 0.07 18.32 14.88
C GLU A 165 0.23 17.16 13.89
N ILE A 166 1.30 17.19 13.09
CA ILE A 166 1.71 16.08 12.25
C ILE A 166 3.03 15.56 12.81
N PHE A 167 2.96 14.40 13.45
CA PHE A 167 4.02 13.85 14.29
C PHE A 167 4.66 12.60 13.70
N HIS A 168 5.98 12.53 13.82
CA HIS A 168 6.76 11.33 13.60
C HIS A 168 7.83 11.23 14.71
N SER A 169 8.08 10.03 15.24
CA SER A 169 8.98 9.83 16.38
C SER A 169 10.44 10.25 16.11
N ARG A 170 10.89 10.12 14.86
CA ARG A 170 12.28 10.37 14.43
C ARG A 170 12.46 11.51 13.45
N ARG A 171 11.37 12.05 12.89
CA ARG A 171 11.40 13.14 11.93
C ARG A 171 10.82 14.39 12.54
N ARG A 172 10.94 15.52 11.82
CA ARG A 172 10.41 16.80 12.25
C ARG A 172 8.91 16.73 12.48
N THR A 173 8.44 17.11 13.68
CA THR A 173 7.03 17.39 13.94
C THR A 173 6.63 18.72 13.29
N TRP A 174 5.46 18.72 12.65
CA TRP A 174 4.89 19.90 12.03
C TRP A 174 3.67 20.38 12.83
N TYR A 175 3.63 21.66 13.09
CA TYR A 175 2.47 22.33 13.70
C TYR A 175 1.89 23.28 12.69
N ILE A 176 0.60 23.14 12.42
CA ILE A 176 -0.14 23.87 11.40
C ILE A 176 -1.38 24.47 12.06
N LEU A 177 -1.67 25.73 11.77
CA LEU A 177 -2.87 26.42 12.21
C LEU A 177 -3.77 26.65 11.01
N CYS A 178 -5.01 26.23 11.14
CA CYS A 178 -6.11 26.52 10.23
C CYS A 178 -6.80 27.83 10.64
N LYS A 179 -7.66 28.36 9.78
CA LYS A 179 -8.43 29.58 10.03
C LYS A 179 -9.51 29.35 11.09
N ASP A 180 -10.16 28.18 11.01
CA ASP A 180 -11.25 27.77 11.88
C ASP A 180 -11.28 26.26 12.05
N THR A 181 -12.21 25.75 12.86
CA THR A 181 -12.36 24.33 13.16
C THR A 181 -12.89 23.50 12.00
N ASP A 182 -13.62 24.09 11.06
CA ASP A 182 -14.17 23.37 9.91
C ASP A 182 -13.07 23.18 8.85
N GLU A 183 -12.30 24.22 8.54
CA GLU A 183 -11.10 24.09 7.73
C GLU A 183 -10.11 23.08 8.34
N LYS A 184 -9.97 23.08 9.67
CA LYS A 184 -9.15 22.10 10.38
C LYS A 184 -9.61 20.66 10.11
N LYS A 185 -10.90 20.34 10.22
CA LYS A 185 -11.43 18.99 9.96
C LYS A 185 -11.08 18.53 8.54
N GLU A 186 -11.26 19.41 7.55
CA GLU A 186 -10.92 19.09 6.16
C GLU A 186 -9.42 18.82 5.97
N TRP A 187 -8.55 19.64 6.57
CA TRP A 187 -7.10 19.44 6.45
C TRP A 187 -6.60 18.24 7.24
N VAL A 188 -7.20 17.92 8.40
CA VAL A 188 -6.91 16.68 9.15
C VAL A 188 -7.16 15.47 8.27
N GLN A 189 -8.33 15.38 7.63
CA GLN A 189 -8.66 14.29 6.72
C GLN A 189 -7.67 14.21 5.55
N GLN A 190 -7.33 15.35 4.95
CA GLN A 190 -6.40 15.40 3.84
C GLN A 190 -4.98 14.98 4.24
N PHE A 191 -4.48 15.44 5.39
CA PHE A 191 -3.17 15.02 5.89
C PHE A 191 -3.15 13.55 6.30
N GLN A 192 -4.23 13.02 6.88
CA GLN A 192 -4.36 11.58 7.15
C GLN A 192 -4.27 10.75 5.86
N GLN A 193 -4.88 11.20 4.77
CA GLN A 193 -4.74 10.57 3.46
C GLN A 193 -3.30 10.68 2.94
N CYS A 194 -2.65 11.83 3.10
CA CYS A 194 -1.22 11.97 2.76
C CYS A 194 -0.35 10.99 3.56
N CYS A 195 -0.58 10.84 4.85
CA CYS A 195 0.16 9.88 5.68
C CYS A 195 -0.04 8.43 5.24
N ARG A 196 -1.24 8.08 4.77
CA ARG A 196 -1.61 6.73 4.36
C ARG A 196 -1.14 6.40 2.95
N TYR A 197 -1.20 7.35 2.02
CA TYR A 197 -1.03 7.10 0.58
C TYR A 197 0.26 7.67 -0.02
N ALA A 198 1.02 8.51 0.69
CA ALA A 198 2.31 9.05 0.25
C ALA A 198 3.42 7.97 0.30
N TRP A 199 3.17 6.83 -0.33
CA TRP A 199 4.13 5.74 -0.37
C TRP A 199 4.87 5.76 -1.70
N GLY A 200 6.17 5.98 -1.68
CA GLY A 200 7.02 5.81 -2.85
C GLY A 200 6.84 4.44 -3.51
N LEU A 201 6.78 3.38 -2.69
CA LEU A 201 6.59 1.99 -3.13
C LEU A 201 5.23 1.69 -3.77
N ASN A 202 4.18 2.47 -3.54
CA ASN A 202 2.87 2.21 -4.16
C ASN A 202 2.88 2.40 -5.68
N ASN A 203 3.79 3.22 -6.17
CA ASN A 203 3.97 3.51 -7.59
C ASN A 203 5.11 2.70 -8.22
N GLN A 204 5.68 1.73 -7.50
CA GLN A 204 6.74 0.88 -7.99
C GLN A 204 6.21 -0.40 -8.66
N GLU A 205 7.03 -1.03 -9.46
CA GLU A 205 6.72 -2.29 -10.13
C GLU A 205 6.41 -3.38 -9.10
N ARG A 206 5.48 -4.27 -9.43
CA ARG A 206 4.92 -5.27 -8.48
C ARG A 206 5.98 -6.18 -7.86
N VAL A 207 6.96 -6.63 -8.67
CA VAL A 207 8.04 -7.52 -8.20
C VAL A 207 8.91 -6.76 -7.21
N HIS A 208 9.29 -5.53 -7.56
CA HIS A 208 10.07 -4.65 -6.68
C HIS A 208 9.37 -4.42 -5.34
N LYS A 209 8.11 -4.01 -5.38
CA LYS A 209 7.32 -3.77 -4.16
C LYS A 209 7.23 -5.02 -3.29
N ALA A 210 6.86 -6.16 -3.87
CA ALA A 210 6.70 -7.40 -3.11
C ALA A 210 8.04 -7.89 -2.52
N ALA A 211 9.13 -7.74 -3.26
CA ALA A 211 10.46 -8.11 -2.80
C ALA A 211 10.95 -7.20 -1.67
N PHE A 212 10.71 -5.90 -1.78
CA PHE A 212 11.06 -4.94 -0.74
C PHE A 212 10.27 -5.17 0.54
N ASP A 213 8.95 -5.35 0.44
CA ASP A 213 8.08 -5.68 1.57
C ASP A 213 8.53 -6.98 2.27
N HIS A 214 8.89 -8.00 1.50
CA HIS A 214 9.39 -9.26 2.03
C HIS A 214 10.73 -9.04 2.77
N ALA A 215 11.68 -8.36 2.16
CA ALA A 215 12.99 -8.10 2.75
C ALA A 215 12.90 -7.33 4.06
N ILE A 216 12.03 -6.32 4.16
CA ILE A 216 11.76 -5.60 5.42
C ILE A 216 11.27 -6.55 6.52
N ARG A 217 10.32 -7.45 6.20
CA ARG A 217 9.76 -8.38 7.18
C ARG A 217 10.80 -9.38 7.65
N GLU A 218 11.54 -10.00 6.73
CA GLU A 218 12.57 -10.99 7.06
C GLU A 218 13.71 -10.35 7.85
N THR A 219 14.15 -9.14 7.48
CA THR A 219 15.18 -8.42 8.25
C THR A 219 14.72 -8.16 9.67
N ARG A 220 13.47 -7.74 9.88
CA ARG A 220 12.92 -7.56 11.23
C ARG A 220 12.82 -8.86 12.00
N TRP A 221 12.39 -9.92 11.34
CA TRP A 221 12.27 -11.25 11.91
C TRP A 221 13.64 -11.77 12.40
N GLU A 222 14.66 -11.67 11.57
CA GLU A 222 16.04 -12.08 11.95
C GLU A 222 16.60 -11.25 13.11
N MET A 223 16.13 -10.00 13.26
CA MET A 223 16.47 -9.14 14.42
C MET A 223 15.56 -9.36 15.64
N GLY A 224 14.75 -10.41 15.66
CA GLY A 224 13.86 -10.73 16.77
C GLY A 224 12.65 -9.80 16.93
N ARG A 225 12.24 -9.10 15.86
CA ARG A 225 11.12 -8.16 15.86
C ARG A 225 9.91 -8.72 15.14
N TRP A 226 8.83 -8.91 15.86
CA TRP A 226 7.59 -9.52 15.42
C TRP A 226 6.45 -8.51 15.35
N GLY A 227 5.38 -8.88 14.66
CA GLY A 227 4.14 -8.12 14.63
C GLY A 227 4.08 -7.05 13.54
N TRP A 228 3.05 -6.24 13.63
CA TRP A 228 2.74 -5.21 12.66
C TRP A 228 3.83 -4.13 12.61
N TYR A 229 4.21 -3.73 11.41
CA TYR A 229 5.11 -2.62 11.15
C TYR A 229 4.59 -1.81 9.98
N SER A 230 4.41 -0.52 10.19
CA SER A 230 4.00 0.42 9.14
C SER A 230 5.23 1.19 8.65
N TRP A 231 5.44 1.19 7.37
CA TRP A 231 6.52 1.95 6.72
C TRP A 231 5.96 2.83 5.63
N GLY A 232 6.66 3.92 5.35
CA GLY A 232 6.30 4.83 4.29
C GLY A 232 7.47 5.76 3.95
N GLY A 233 7.58 6.08 2.68
CA GLY A 233 8.65 6.92 2.17
C GLY A 233 9.29 6.35 0.92
N SER A 234 10.43 6.92 0.51
CA SER A 234 11.33 6.28 -0.40
C SER A 234 12.00 5.09 0.28
N GLU A 235 12.54 4.19 -0.51
CA GLU A 235 13.23 2.99 -0.05
C GLU A 235 14.34 3.31 0.96
N GLU A 236 15.13 4.34 0.67
CA GLU A 236 16.19 4.83 1.57
C GLU A 236 15.65 5.28 2.93
N VAL A 237 14.51 5.96 2.91
CA VAL A 237 13.86 6.45 4.13
C VAL A 237 13.28 5.29 4.95
N ILE A 238 12.68 4.31 4.28
CA ILE A 238 12.14 3.11 4.94
C ILE A 238 13.28 2.30 5.59
N LEU A 239 14.40 2.13 4.89
CA LEU A 239 15.59 1.44 5.44
C LEU A 239 16.15 2.19 6.64
N ALA A 240 16.27 3.51 6.56
CA ALA A 240 16.73 4.32 7.68
C ALA A 240 15.79 4.22 8.89
N ASP A 241 14.49 4.24 8.68
CA ASP A 241 13.50 4.06 9.75
C ASP A 241 13.56 2.65 10.35
N LEU A 242 13.75 1.61 9.53
CA LEU A 242 13.90 0.24 9.97
C LEU A 242 15.11 0.07 10.93
N ILE A 243 16.27 0.58 10.51
CA ILE A 243 17.49 0.51 11.32
C ILE A 243 17.36 1.36 12.58
N ALA A 244 16.82 2.57 12.48
CA ALA A 244 16.60 3.42 13.64
C ALA A 244 15.62 2.80 14.65
N ASP A 245 14.57 2.09 14.18
CA ASP A 245 13.65 1.35 15.05
C ASP A 245 14.35 0.22 15.82
N GLN A 246 15.27 -0.48 15.18
CA GLN A 246 16.08 -1.51 15.84
C GLN A 246 17.08 -0.92 16.83
N ILE A 247 17.71 0.21 16.50
CA ILE A 247 18.59 0.94 17.41
C ILE A 247 17.83 1.39 18.66
N ASP A 248 16.63 1.97 18.48
CA ASP A 248 15.77 2.38 19.59
C ASP A 248 15.47 1.20 20.54
N TYR A 249 15.27 0.02 19.97
CA TYR A 249 14.98 -1.18 20.75
C TYR A 249 16.21 -1.78 21.45
N ALA A 250 17.32 -1.93 20.72
CA ALA A 250 18.45 -2.73 21.18
C ALA A 250 19.54 -1.92 21.92
N VAL A 251 19.66 -0.61 21.63
CA VAL A 251 20.81 0.18 22.07
C VAL A 251 20.43 1.42 22.88
N MET A 252 19.29 2.07 22.58
CA MET A 252 18.97 3.37 23.19
C MET A 252 18.81 3.34 24.71
N TYR A 253 18.39 2.22 25.28
CA TYR A 253 18.31 2.06 26.74
C TYR A 253 19.67 2.24 27.44
N LYS A 254 20.77 1.79 26.82
CA LYS A 254 22.14 2.00 27.32
C LYS A 254 22.51 3.48 27.31
N ILE A 255 22.18 4.16 26.21
CA ILE A 255 22.43 5.60 26.04
C ILE A 255 21.64 6.40 27.09
N TYR A 256 20.36 6.05 27.30
CA TYR A 256 19.53 6.73 28.31
C TYR A 256 20.04 6.50 29.73
N GLY A 257 20.54 5.30 30.07
CA GLY A 257 21.13 5.01 31.34
C GLY A 257 22.39 5.84 31.65
N ASN A 258 23.12 6.26 30.61
CA ASN A 258 24.32 7.09 30.76
C ASN A 258 24.02 8.61 30.82
N MET A 259 22.74 9.02 30.67
CA MET A 259 22.33 10.42 30.75
C MET A 259 22.13 10.84 32.22
N SER A 260 22.74 11.95 32.63
CA SER A 260 22.61 12.51 33.95
C SER A 260 22.13 13.95 33.94
N GLY A 261 21.60 14.44 35.06
CA GLY A 261 21.13 15.80 35.24
C GLY A 261 19.61 16.00 35.08
N PRO A 262 19.11 17.23 35.24
CA PRO A 262 17.68 17.57 35.14
C PRO A 262 17.10 17.28 33.76
N TRP A 263 15.78 17.17 33.70
CA TRP A 263 15.03 16.93 32.46
C TRP A 263 15.47 17.79 31.27
N ALA A 264 15.63 19.10 31.48
CA ALA A 264 15.98 20.03 30.39
C ALA A 264 17.33 19.68 29.73
N VAL A 265 18.29 19.16 30.52
CA VAL A 265 19.61 18.73 30.02
C VAL A 265 19.48 17.37 29.33
N ARG A 266 18.87 16.38 29.98
CA ARG A 266 18.67 15.03 29.43
C ARG A 266 17.90 15.07 28.10
N SER A 267 16.80 15.84 28.04
CA SER A 267 15.99 16.01 26.83
C SER A 267 16.79 16.63 25.68
N LYS A 268 17.60 17.66 25.96
CA LYS A 268 18.44 18.29 24.94
C LYS A 268 19.56 17.36 24.44
N VAL A 269 20.18 16.62 25.33
CA VAL A 269 21.23 15.62 24.98
C VAL A 269 20.60 14.51 24.15
N ARG A 270 19.45 13.97 24.57
CA ARG A 270 18.69 12.98 23.81
C ARG A 270 18.36 13.46 22.38
N ASP A 271 17.81 14.65 22.23
CA ASP A 271 17.45 15.19 20.92
C ASP A 271 18.69 15.36 20.02
N THR A 272 19.83 15.71 20.59
CA THR A 272 21.11 15.79 19.86
C THR A 272 21.57 14.39 19.41
N VAL A 273 21.55 13.41 20.31
CA VAL A 273 21.92 12.02 20.00
C VAL A 273 21.03 11.45 18.90
N LEU A 274 19.71 11.57 19.04
CA LEU A 274 18.76 11.09 18.03
C LEU A 274 18.96 11.76 16.68
N LYS A 275 19.20 13.06 16.66
CA LYS A 275 19.47 13.79 15.40
C LYS A 275 20.76 13.28 14.73
N THR A 276 21.81 13.07 15.50
CA THR A 276 23.09 12.55 14.99
C THR A 276 22.91 11.13 14.47
N LEU A 277 22.27 10.25 15.24
CA LEU A 277 21.98 8.87 14.82
C LEU A 277 21.17 8.81 13.52
N ASN A 278 20.07 9.56 13.46
CA ASN A 278 19.23 9.60 12.26
C ASN A 278 20.02 10.10 11.04
N THR A 279 20.91 11.09 11.22
CA THR A 279 21.75 11.60 10.13
C THR A 279 22.76 10.54 9.68
N SER A 280 23.43 9.87 10.62
CA SER A 280 24.42 8.82 10.34
C SER A 280 23.78 7.60 9.66
N VAL A 281 22.64 7.13 10.19
CA VAL A 281 21.90 5.99 9.61
C VAL A 281 21.42 6.34 8.19
N SER A 282 20.85 7.53 7.98
CA SER A 282 20.41 7.96 6.65
C SER A 282 21.58 8.08 5.67
N ALA A 283 22.74 8.57 6.14
CA ALA A 283 23.96 8.67 5.34
C ALA A 283 24.53 7.28 4.96
N ALA A 284 24.33 6.26 5.79
CA ALA A 284 24.71 4.88 5.48
C ALA A 284 23.70 4.21 4.52
N CYS A 285 22.40 4.46 4.72
CA CYS A 285 21.35 3.82 3.92
C CYS A 285 21.32 4.28 2.45
N SER A 286 21.57 5.57 2.17
CA SER A 286 21.47 6.09 0.81
C SER A 286 22.45 5.44 -0.18
N PRO A 287 23.77 5.38 0.09
CA PRO A 287 24.70 4.68 -0.80
C PRO A 287 24.49 3.17 -0.84
N ALA A 288 24.12 2.55 0.29
CA ALA A 288 23.84 1.12 0.35
C ALA A 288 22.62 0.75 -0.52
N TRP A 289 21.56 1.54 -0.46
CA TRP A 289 20.40 1.33 -1.32
C TRP A 289 20.73 1.49 -2.80
N LYS A 290 21.43 2.55 -3.20
CA LYS A 290 21.86 2.77 -4.59
C LYS A 290 22.70 1.63 -5.13
N ALA A 291 23.64 1.13 -4.32
CA ALA A 291 24.46 -0.03 -4.70
C ALA A 291 23.60 -1.30 -4.85
N CYS A 292 22.65 -1.52 -3.96
CA CYS A 292 21.71 -2.63 -4.02
C CYS A 292 20.80 -2.53 -5.27
N GLU A 293 20.26 -1.36 -5.55
CA GLU A 293 19.41 -1.10 -6.72
C GLU A 293 20.14 -1.39 -8.03
N GLU A 294 21.36 -0.91 -8.16
CA GLU A 294 22.17 -1.16 -9.36
C GLU A 294 22.56 -2.65 -9.50
N ALA A 295 22.93 -3.30 -8.40
CA ALA A 295 23.20 -4.74 -8.40
C ALA A 295 21.98 -5.56 -8.83
N ILE A 296 20.81 -5.21 -8.34
CA ILE A 296 19.53 -5.85 -8.72
C ILE A 296 19.20 -5.60 -10.20
N LYS A 297 19.40 -4.40 -10.70
CA LYS A 297 19.21 -4.10 -12.13
C LYS A 297 20.09 -4.96 -13.03
N VAL A 298 21.36 -5.10 -12.68
CA VAL A 298 22.29 -5.99 -13.40
C VAL A 298 21.86 -7.45 -13.29
N LEU A 299 21.45 -7.90 -12.10
CA LEU A 299 20.95 -9.26 -11.87
C LEU A 299 19.69 -9.53 -12.71
N ARG A 300 18.73 -8.63 -12.70
CA ARG A 300 17.50 -8.76 -13.50
C ARG A 300 17.80 -8.91 -14.98
N GLY A 301 18.67 -8.07 -15.53
CA GLY A 301 19.08 -8.15 -16.93
C GLY A 301 19.66 -9.51 -17.35
N LYS A 302 20.28 -10.24 -16.39
CA LYS A 302 20.83 -11.59 -16.63
C LYS A 302 19.77 -12.69 -16.42
N VAL A 303 18.93 -12.55 -15.41
CA VAL A 303 18.05 -13.63 -14.90
C VAL A 303 16.70 -13.62 -15.61
N GLU A 304 16.12 -12.45 -15.93
CA GLU A 304 14.80 -12.38 -16.58
C GLU A 304 14.75 -13.14 -17.93
N PRO A 305 15.71 -12.99 -18.85
CA PRO A 305 15.70 -13.75 -20.10
C PRO A 305 15.78 -15.27 -19.87
N VAL A 306 16.60 -15.70 -18.90
CA VAL A 306 16.76 -17.12 -18.57
C VAL A 306 15.45 -17.70 -17.98
N ILE A 307 14.79 -16.97 -17.09
CA ILE A 307 13.51 -17.38 -16.52
C ILE A 307 12.47 -17.47 -17.65
N HIS A 308 12.37 -16.47 -18.51
CA HIS A 308 11.41 -16.43 -19.61
C HIS A 308 11.59 -17.65 -20.55
N ASP A 309 12.83 -17.98 -20.90
CA ASP A 309 13.16 -19.11 -21.77
C ASP A 309 12.83 -20.47 -21.14
N LYS A 310 13.07 -20.61 -19.82
CA LYS A 310 12.97 -21.90 -19.13
C LYS A 310 11.67 -22.13 -18.37
N ILE A 311 10.82 -21.13 -18.24
CA ILE A 311 9.62 -21.25 -17.40
C ILE A 311 8.66 -22.34 -17.89
N GLY A 312 8.53 -22.52 -19.21
CA GLY A 312 7.70 -23.55 -19.80
C GLY A 312 8.12 -24.97 -19.39
N ASP A 313 9.43 -25.24 -19.43
CA ASP A 313 9.99 -26.56 -19.04
C ASP A 313 9.75 -26.82 -17.54
N VAL A 314 9.95 -25.79 -16.71
CA VAL A 314 9.73 -25.88 -15.25
C VAL A 314 8.27 -26.15 -14.93
N LEU A 315 7.34 -25.45 -15.61
CA LEU A 315 5.90 -25.63 -15.38
C LEU A 315 5.40 -26.99 -15.88
N SER A 316 5.95 -27.51 -16.97
CA SER A 316 5.66 -28.88 -17.42
C SER A 316 6.06 -29.93 -16.38
N GLN A 317 7.22 -29.77 -15.73
CA GLN A 317 7.64 -30.64 -14.63
C GLN A 317 6.71 -30.50 -13.40
N GLU A 318 6.31 -29.27 -13.06
CA GLU A 318 5.36 -29.01 -11.99
C GLU A 318 4.00 -29.67 -12.27
N ASP A 319 3.53 -29.62 -13.52
CA ASP A 319 2.26 -30.22 -13.91
C ASP A 319 2.32 -31.77 -13.86
N SER A 320 3.44 -32.37 -14.26
CA SER A 320 3.67 -33.80 -14.06
C SER A 320 3.64 -34.23 -12.57
N ILE A 321 4.19 -33.40 -11.70
CA ILE A 321 4.10 -33.61 -10.23
C ILE A 321 2.65 -33.43 -9.76
N ALA A 322 1.94 -32.43 -10.28
CA ALA A 322 0.54 -32.20 -9.93
C ALA A 322 -0.35 -33.40 -10.30
N ASP A 323 -0.13 -34.01 -11.46
CA ASP A 323 -0.89 -35.18 -11.89
C ASP A 323 -0.67 -36.38 -10.96
N LYS A 324 0.57 -36.64 -10.56
CA LYS A 324 0.87 -37.70 -9.56
C LYS A 324 0.22 -37.44 -8.20
N ILE A 325 0.20 -36.17 -7.76
CA ILE A 325 -0.48 -35.79 -6.51
C ILE A 325 -1.99 -35.99 -6.67
N LYS A 326 -2.59 -35.60 -7.79
CA LYS A 326 -4.03 -35.77 -8.07
C LYS A 326 -4.43 -37.23 -8.03
N GLU A 327 -3.69 -38.12 -8.73
CA GLU A 327 -3.97 -39.55 -8.75
C GLU A 327 -4.11 -40.14 -7.35
N GLY A 328 -3.23 -39.77 -6.41
CA GLY A 328 -3.28 -40.29 -5.05
C GLY A 328 -4.27 -39.60 -4.13
N ALA A 329 -4.56 -38.31 -4.38
CA ALA A 329 -5.27 -37.47 -3.43
C ALA A 329 -6.77 -37.30 -3.70
N LEU A 330 -7.26 -37.51 -4.94
CA LEU A 330 -8.65 -37.23 -5.30
C LEU A 330 -9.64 -38.09 -4.51
N ASP A 331 -9.31 -39.37 -4.23
CA ASP A 331 -10.16 -40.26 -3.44
C ASP A 331 -10.33 -39.81 -1.98
N ILE A 332 -9.36 -39.04 -1.48
CA ILE A 332 -9.43 -38.43 -0.15
C ILE A 332 -10.13 -37.07 -0.21
N ILE A 333 -9.85 -36.30 -1.24
CA ILE A 333 -10.34 -34.90 -1.37
C ILE A 333 -11.84 -34.87 -1.67
N ASN A 334 -12.31 -35.69 -2.62
CA ASN A 334 -13.69 -35.62 -3.09
C ASN A 334 -14.75 -35.89 -2.02
N PRO A 335 -14.62 -36.90 -1.12
CA PRO A 335 -15.55 -37.07 -0.01
C PRO A 335 -15.59 -35.85 0.93
N ILE A 336 -14.43 -35.28 1.27
CA ILE A 336 -14.35 -34.08 2.14
C ILE A 336 -14.99 -32.87 1.45
N LEU A 337 -14.78 -32.70 0.15
CA LEU A 337 -15.42 -31.66 -0.64
C LEU A 337 -16.95 -31.79 -0.63
N ALA A 338 -17.46 -33.01 -0.89
CA ALA A 338 -18.89 -33.30 -0.95
C ALA A 338 -19.58 -33.07 0.41
N GLU A 339 -18.93 -33.44 1.51
CA GLU A 339 -19.50 -33.32 2.85
C GLU A 339 -19.39 -31.91 3.43
N HIS A 340 -18.23 -31.23 3.29
CA HIS A 340 -17.93 -30.01 4.03
C HIS A 340 -17.98 -28.72 3.21
N VAL A 341 -18.01 -28.79 1.89
CA VAL A 341 -17.98 -27.60 1.02
C VAL A 341 -19.22 -27.49 0.14
N ALA A 342 -19.51 -28.52 -0.65
CA ALA A 342 -20.58 -28.48 -1.65
C ALA A 342 -21.95 -28.04 -1.10
N PRO A 343 -22.39 -28.47 0.10
CA PRO A 343 -23.68 -28.08 0.65
C PRO A 343 -23.82 -26.58 0.93
N HIS A 344 -22.70 -25.87 1.04
CA HIS A 344 -22.69 -24.46 1.41
C HIS A 344 -22.55 -23.51 0.21
N LEU A 345 -22.14 -24.01 -0.96
CA LEU A 345 -21.82 -23.17 -2.12
C LEU A 345 -23.01 -22.38 -2.65
N ALA A 346 -24.17 -23.02 -2.78
CA ALA A 346 -25.38 -22.34 -3.26
C ALA A 346 -25.81 -21.20 -2.32
N LYS A 347 -25.71 -21.39 -0.99
CA LYS A 347 -26.01 -20.36 0.00
C LYS A 347 -25.03 -19.20 -0.09
N LEU A 348 -23.72 -19.47 -0.23
CA LEU A 348 -22.68 -18.47 -0.39
C LEU A 348 -22.86 -17.65 -1.67
N PHE A 349 -23.19 -18.32 -2.78
CA PHE A 349 -23.48 -17.65 -4.03
C PHE A 349 -24.67 -16.70 -3.90
N LYS A 350 -25.76 -17.13 -3.23
CA LYS A 350 -26.94 -16.30 -2.98
C LYS A 350 -26.61 -15.06 -2.14
N ILE A 351 -25.72 -15.19 -1.14
CA ILE A 351 -25.25 -14.05 -0.33
C ILE A 351 -24.49 -13.04 -1.21
N ALA A 352 -23.64 -13.52 -2.14
CA ALA A 352 -22.77 -12.65 -2.91
C ALA A 352 -23.43 -12.07 -4.17
N LYS A 353 -24.38 -12.77 -4.82
CA LYS A 353 -24.93 -12.42 -6.14
C LYS A 353 -25.53 -11.01 -6.17
N SER A 354 -26.51 -10.73 -5.33
CA SER A 354 -27.21 -9.45 -5.35
C SER A 354 -26.32 -8.26 -4.98
N PRO A 355 -25.52 -8.28 -3.90
CA PRO A 355 -24.64 -7.16 -3.55
C PRO A 355 -23.58 -6.86 -4.59
N VAL A 356 -23.01 -7.89 -5.24
CA VAL A 356 -22.00 -7.70 -6.29
C VAL A 356 -22.63 -7.03 -7.51
N VAL A 357 -23.80 -7.47 -7.97
CA VAL A 357 -24.51 -6.86 -9.09
C VAL A 357 -24.86 -5.41 -8.77
N ALA A 358 -25.49 -5.16 -7.60
CA ALA A 358 -25.88 -3.82 -7.17
C ALA A 358 -24.67 -2.86 -7.09
N ALA A 359 -23.53 -3.34 -6.59
CA ALA A 359 -22.30 -2.54 -6.51
C ALA A 359 -21.78 -2.13 -7.90
N PHE A 360 -21.78 -3.05 -8.86
CA PHE A 360 -21.35 -2.74 -10.22
C PHE A 360 -22.33 -1.81 -10.95
N ASP A 361 -23.63 -2.09 -10.86
CA ASP A 361 -24.65 -1.26 -11.50
C ASP A 361 -24.58 0.18 -10.99
N LYS A 362 -24.48 0.34 -9.68
CA LYS A 362 -24.35 1.65 -9.04
C LYS A 362 -23.04 2.35 -9.38
N ALA A 363 -21.93 1.62 -9.51
CA ALA A 363 -20.66 2.19 -9.97
C ALA A 363 -20.76 2.70 -11.42
N ILE A 364 -21.46 1.98 -12.30
CA ILE A 364 -21.70 2.38 -13.68
C ILE A 364 -22.61 3.63 -13.74
N GLU A 365 -23.69 3.66 -12.95
CA GLU A 365 -24.60 4.82 -12.86
C GLU A 365 -23.85 6.08 -12.38
N ILE A 366 -23.04 5.94 -11.33
CA ILE A 366 -22.24 7.05 -10.82
C ILE A 366 -21.23 7.51 -11.87
N PHE A 367 -20.53 6.61 -12.57
CA PHE A 367 -19.62 6.96 -13.65
C PHE A 367 -20.34 7.74 -14.76
N ALA A 368 -21.51 7.27 -15.21
CA ALA A 368 -22.34 7.94 -16.20
C ALA A 368 -22.77 9.35 -15.74
N SER A 369 -23.23 9.48 -14.49
CA SER A 369 -23.62 10.74 -13.88
C SER A 369 -22.44 11.72 -13.77
N GLU A 370 -21.31 11.29 -13.22
CA GLU A 370 -20.14 12.17 -13.04
C GLU A 370 -19.54 12.61 -14.37
N THR A 371 -19.46 11.71 -15.36
CA THR A 371 -18.99 12.09 -16.70
C THR A 371 -19.93 13.03 -17.43
N SER A 372 -21.25 12.95 -17.20
CA SER A 372 -22.23 13.86 -17.80
C SER A 372 -22.18 15.29 -17.22
N LYS A 373 -21.70 15.47 -16.00
CA LYS A 373 -21.54 16.76 -15.32
C LYS A 373 -20.29 17.51 -15.73
N LEU A 374 -19.37 16.88 -16.48
CA LEU A 374 -18.11 17.50 -16.85
C LEU A 374 -18.31 18.64 -17.85
N ASP A 375 -17.77 19.81 -17.54
CA ASP A 375 -17.63 20.91 -18.50
C ASP A 375 -16.30 20.75 -19.26
N ILE A 376 -16.29 19.81 -20.22
CA ILE A 376 -15.11 19.49 -21.02
C ILE A 376 -14.85 20.63 -21.98
N LYS A 377 -13.69 21.29 -21.82
CA LYS A 377 -13.27 22.44 -22.62
C LYS A 377 -11.75 22.59 -22.56
N GLY A 378 -11.18 23.27 -23.55
CA GLY A 378 -9.77 23.61 -23.60
C GLY A 378 -9.28 23.77 -25.02
N GLN A 379 -8.27 24.63 -25.21
CA GLN A 379 -7.54 24.82 -26.46
C GLN A 379 -6.26 23.98 -26.54
N THR A 380 -5.89 23.34 -25.43
CA THR A 380 -4.75 22.43 -25.33
C THR A 380 -5.17 21.11 -24.68
N LYS A 381 -4.42 20.04 -24.94
CA LYS A 381 -4.67 18.73 -24.30
C LYS A 381 -4.61 18.84 -22.78
N GLU A 382 -3.70 19.63 -22.25
CA GLU A 382 -3.53 19.86 -20.82
C GLU A 382 -4.78 20.51 -20.21
N GLU A 383 -5.40 21.47 -20.90
CA GLU A 383 -6.62 22.10 -20.43
C GLU A 383 -7.81 21.13 -20.47
N VAL A 384 -7.91 20.30 -21.52
CA VAL A 384 -8.93 19.25 -21.59
C VAL A 384 -8.72 18.24 -20.46
N LEU A 385 -7.50 17.77 -20.21
CA LEU A 385 -7.20 16.88 -19.07
C LEU A 385 -7.59 17.51 -17.73
N ARG A 386 -7.36 18.82 -17.56
CA ARG A 386 -7.80 19.55 -16.37
C ARG A 386 -9.32 19.51 -16.19
N SER A 387 -10.08 19.63 -17.28
CA SER A 387 -11.54 19.56 -17.21
C SER A 387 -12.07 18.18 -16.80
N LEU A 388 -11.25 17.11 -16.95
CA LEU A 388 -11.56 15.77 -16.48
C LEU A 388 -11.22 15.53 -15.00
N TYR A 389 -10.57 16.48 -14.36
CA TYR A 389 -10.13 16.35 -12.95
C TYR A 389 -11.22 15.90 -11.97
N PRO A 390 -12.48 16.34 -12.05
CA PRO A 390 -13.52 15.86 -11.14
C PRO A 390 -13.68 14.34 -11.14
N LEU A 391 -13.38 13.64 -12.25
CA LEU A 391 -13.44 12.17 -12.34
C LEU A 391 -12.44 11.48 -11.44
N ASN A 392 -11.31 12.11 -11.12
CA ASN A 392 -10.36 11.51 -10.20
C ASN A 392 -10.90 11.43 -8.76
N ARG A 393 -11.89 12.25 -8.41
CA ARG A 393 -12.62 12.15 -7.16
C ARG A 393 -13.61 10.98 -7.14
N TYR A 394 -14.03 10.54 -8.30
CA TYR A 394 -14.94 9.41 -8.44
C TYR A 394 -14.36 8.13 -7.83
N THR A 395 -13.11 7.77 -8.13
CA THR A 395 -12.50 6.50 -7.69
C THR A 395 -11.96 6.54 -6.26
N TRP A 396 -11.48 7.69 -5.78
CA TRP A 396 -10.79 7.84 -4.50
C TRP A 396 -11.54 8.69 -3.47
N GLY A 397 -12.65 9.32 -3.88
CA GLY A 397 -13.50 10.15 -3.02
C GLY A 397 -14.74 9.42 -2.52
N TRP A 398 -15.59 10.18 -1.85
CA TRP A 398 -16.90 9.73 -1.36
C TRP A 398 -17.90 9.43 -2.48
N THR A 399 -17.62 9.83 -3.71
CA THR A 399 -18.53 9.69 -4.86
C THR A 399 -18.82 8.23 -5.19
N LEU A 400 -17.81 7.35 -5.13
CA LEU A 400 -17.99 5.91 -5.35
C LEU A 400 -18.50 5.16 -4.09
N TRP A 401 -18.54 5.85 -2.94
CA TRP A 401 -18.90 5.21 -1.68
C TRP A 401 -20.25 4.50 -1.70
N PRO A 402 -21.35 5.05 -2.27
CA PRO A 402 -22.62 4.36 -2.35
C PRO A 402 -22.58 3.00 -3.06
N ALA A 403 -21.73 2.85 -4.09
CA ALA A 403 -21.51 1.56 -4.76
C ALA A 403 -20.67 0.60 -3.90
N ILE A 404 -19.74 1.14 -3.11
CA ILE A 404 -18.88 0.37 -2.21
C ILE A 404 -19.68 -0.17 -1.02
N GLU A 405 -20.63 0.59 -0.50
CA GLU A 405 -21.50 0.19 0.62
C GLU A 405 -22.42 -0.98 0.28
N GLU A 406 -22.73 -1.23 -1.00
CA GLU A 406 -23.54 -2.39 -1.41
C GLU A 406 -22.91 -3.73 -0.94
N PHE A 407 -21.60 -3.78 -0.75
CA PHE A 407 -20.93 -4.97 -0.20
C PHE A 407 -21.17 -5.18 1.29
N ASP A 408 -21.60 -4.17 2.05
CA ASP A 408 -21.78 -4.27 3.50
C ASP A 408 -22.95 -5.17 3.87
N VAL A 409 -23.92 -5.28 2.99
CA VAL A 409 -25.07 -6.20 3.14
C VAL A 409 -24.62 -7.66 3.30
N MET A 410 -23.43 -8.01 2.79
CA MET A 410 -22.88 -9.36 2.95
C MET A 410 -22.32 -9.62 4.35
N TYR A 411 -22.06 -8.60 5.17
CA TYR A 411 -21.34 -8.78 6.43
C TYR A 411 -22.08 -9.72 7.39
N ASP A 412 -23.32 -9.41 7.74
CA ASP A 412 -24.08 -10.22 8.70
C ASP A 412 -24.33 -11.65 8.21
N PRO A 413 -24.76 -11.87 6.94
CA PRO A 413 -24.91 -13.22 6.40
C PRO A 413 -23.59 -14.02 6.36
N LEU A 414 -22.45 -13.39 6.05
CA LEU A 414 -21.14 -14.05 6.08
C LEU A 414 -20.71 -14.30 7.52
N GLN A 415 -20.88 -13.34 8.42
CA GLN A 415 -20.53 -13.49 9.83
C GLN A 415 -21.33 -14.61 10.50
N ALA A 416 -22.60 -14.80 10.13
CA ALA A 416 -23.42 -15.93 10.61
C ALA A 416 -22.86 -17.30 10.21
N LEU A 417 -22.03 -17.35 9.17
CA LEU A 417 -21.35 -18.61 8.76
C LEU A 417 -20.09 -18.88 9.58
N SER A 418 -19.65 -17.99 10.45
CA SER A 418 -18.49 -18.22 11.33
C SER A 418 -18.68 -19.39 12.31
N THR A 419 -19.92 -19.79 12.56
CA THR A 419 -20.24 -21.01 13.34
C THR A 419 -19.87 -22.30 12.60
N ILE A 420 -19.85 -22.25 11.24
CA ILE A 420 -19.48 -23.37 10.37
C ILE A 420 -18.03 -23.22 9.94
N PHE A 421 -17.62 -22.01 9.62
CA PHE A 421 -16.29 -21.67 9.11
C PHE A 421 -15.53 -20.80 10.14
N THR A 422 -14.86 -21.44 11.09
CA THR A 422 -14.26 -20.81 12.28
C THR A 422 -13.21 -19.73 12.00
N ASP A 423 -12.57 -19.74 10.82
CA ASP A 423 -11.54 -18.73 10.44
C ASP A 423 -12.08 -17.67 9.47
N LEU A 424 -13.38 -17.49 9.42
CA LEU A 424 -14.00 -16.56 8.51
C LEU A 424 -13.83 -15.10 8.99
N TRP A 425 -13.09 -14.32 8.22
CA TRP A 425 -12.94 -12.88 8.39
C TRP A 425 -13.78 -12.14 7.36
N ALA A 426 -15.08 -12.03 7.59
CA ALA A 426 -16.05 -11.41 6.68
C ALA A 426 -15.60 -10.02 6.20
N TRP A 427 -15.08 -9.17 7.11
CA TRP A 427 -14.53 -7.87 6.76
C TRP A 427 -13.38 -7.91 5.75
N SER A 428 -12.50 -8.89 5.82
CA SER A 428 -11.38 -9.03 4.87
C SER A 428 -11.89 -9.29 3.45
N LEU A 429 -12.92 -10.11 3.30
CA LEU A 429 -13.54 -10.40 2.00
C LEU A 429 -14.24 -9.17 1.41
N ILE A 430 -14.96 -8.43 2.25
CA ILE A 430 -15.62 -7.18 1.86
C ILE A 430 -14.61 -6.11 1.45
N TRP A 431 -13.53 -5.93 2.22
CA TRP A 431 -12.47 -5.00 1.88
C TRP A 431 -11.80 -5.32 0.53
N ASP A 432 -11.55 -6.58 0.26
CA ASP A 432 -10.99 -7.00 -1.02
C ASP A 432 -11.96 -6.76 -2.19
N ALA A 433 -13.26 -7.02 -2.00
CA ALA A 433 -14.28 -6.71 -2.99
C ALA A 433 -14.35 -5.20 -3.29
N ARG A 434 -14.34 -4.37 -2.25
CA ARG A 434 -14.31 -2.90 -2.36
C ARG A 434 -13.08 -2.39 -3.13
N ASP A 435 -11.89 -2.90 -2.84
CA ASP A 435 -10.66 -2.50 -3.54
C ASP A 435 -10.70 -2.85 -5.02
N LYS A 436 -11.26 -4.02 -5.36
CA LYS A 436 -11.40 -4.44 -6.75
C LYS A 436 -12.42 -3.63 -7.54
N LEU A 437 -13.56 -3.29 -6.92
CA LEU A 437 -14.53 -2.39 -7.56
C LEU A 437 -13.89 -1.03 -7.88
N ARG A 438 -13.13 -0.47 -6.91
CA ARG A 438 -12.40 0.78 -7.14
C ARG A 438 -11.43 0.68 -8.32
N LYS A 439 -10.69 -0.42 -8.42
CA LYS A 439 -9.76 -0.65 -9.53
C LYS A 439 -10.47 -0.76 -10.88
N ARG A 440 -11.68 -1.31 -10.92
CA ARG A 440 -12.50 -1.34 -12.14
C ARG A 440 -13.03 0.03 -12.50
N ALA A 441 -13.52 0.78 -11.53
CA ALA A 441 -13.93 2.17 -11.71
C ALA A 441 -12.77 3.06 -12.18
N ASP A 442 -11.55 2.87 -11.64
CA ASP A 442 -10.34 3.55 -12.11
C ASP A 442 -9.99 3.19 -13.55
N SER A 443 -10.17 1.93 -13.95
CA SER A 443 -10.00 1.51 -15.34
C SER A 443 -10.98 2.21 -16.30
N ALA A 444 -12.24 2.43 -15.89
CA ALA A 444 -13.22 3.16 -16.68
C ALA A 444 -12.81 4.64 -16.86
N VAL A 445 -12.38 5.30 -15.78
CA VAL A 445 -11.87 6.68 -15.83
C VAL A 445 -10.65 6.78 -16.74
N TYR A 446 -9.67 5.91 -16.56
CA TYR A 446 -8.46 5.90 -17.38
C TYR A 446 -8.79 5.65 -18.86
N THR A 447 -9.71 4.72 -19.15
CA THR A 447 -10.14 4.44 -20.53
C THR A 447 -10.79 5.67 -21.17
N PHE A 448 -11.59 6.42 -20.39
CA PHE A 448 -12.20 7.66 -20.86
C PHE A 448 -11.15 8.72 -21.20
N GLU A 449 -10.20 8.96 -20.30
CA GLU A 449 -9.07 9.87 -20.52
C GLU A 449 -8.27 9.46 -21.77
N ALA A 450 -7.89 8.19 -21.87
CA ALA A 450 -7.07 7.67 -22.97
C ALA A 450 -7.78 7.78 -24.32
N ARG A 451 -9.06 7.40 -24.40
CA ARG A 451 -9.83 7.47 -25.65
C ARG A 451 -10.11 8.91 -26.09
N LEU A 452 -10.35 9.81 -25.12
CA LEU A 452 -10.55 11.23 -25.43
C LEU A 452 -9.26 11.85 -25.95
N MET A 453 -8.12 11.57 -25.35
CA MET A 453 -6.82 12.03 -25.83
C MET A 453 -6.50 11.46 -27.22
N ALA A 454 -6.75 10.19 -27.46
CA ALA A 454 -6.57 9.57 -28.77
C ALA A 454 -7.49 10.20 -29.84
N SER A 455 -8.72 10.56 -29.48
CA SER A 455 -9.64 11.26 -30.37
C SER A 455 -9.16 12.66 -30.77
N ILE A 456 -8.58 13.39 -29.80
CA ILE A 456 -7.95 14.70 -30.05
C ILE A 456 -6.69 14.54 -30.92
N ASP A 457 -5.88 13.50 -30.70
CA ASP A 457 -4.71 13.21 -31.53
C ASP A 457 -5.09 12.90 -32.98
N ALA A 458 -6.17 12.15 -33.17
CA ALA A 458 -6.70 11.85 -34.51
C ALA A 458 -7.36 13.07 -35.20
N ASN A 459 -7.93 13.97 -34.40
CA ASN A 459 -8.59 15.19 -34.91
C ASN A 459 -8.28 16.40 -34.02
N PRO A 460 -7.16 17.09 -34.24
CA PRO A 460 -6.78 18.27 -33.43
C PRO A 460 -7.77 19.45 -33.56
N ALA A 461 -8.61 19.49 -34.59
CA ALA A 461 -9.62 20.53 -34.73
C ALA A 461 -10.65 20.54 -33.59
N LEU A 462 -10.80 19.42 -32.86
CA LEU A 462 -11.64 19.33 -31.66
C LEU A 462 -11.24 20.34 -30.56
N LEU A 463 -9.98 20.73 -30.49
CA LEU A 463 -9.51 21.73 -29.54
C LEU A 463 -9.99 23.16 -29.86
N ASN A 464 -10.42 23.41 -31.09
CA ASN A 464 -10.93 24.70 -31.54
C ASN A 464 -12.46 24.80 -31.45
N ASP A 465 -13.16 23.70 -31.19
CA ASP A 465 -14.63 23.62 -31.12
C ASP A 465 -15.05 22.83 -29.85
N ASN A 466 -15.36 23.57 -28.80
CA ASN A 466 -15.83 22.99 -27.55
C ASN A 466 -17.13 22.19 -27.67
N GLN A 467 -17.99 22.50 -28.66
CA GLN A 467 -19.23 21.75 -28.88
C GLN A 467 -18.93 20.37 -29.51
N ALA A 468 -18.08 20.35 -30.52
CA ALA A 468 -17.61 19.11 -31.13
C ALA A 468 -16.83 18.25 -30.12
N LEU A 469 -16.00 18.86 -29.25
CA LEU A 469 -15.27 18.18 -28.20
C LEU A 469 -16.22 17.53 -27.18
N LYS A 470 -17.26 18.24 -26.74
CA LYS A 470 -18.30 17.70 -25.84
C LYS A 470 -19.08 16.55 -26.48
N ALA A 471 -19.41 16.66 -27.74
CA ALA A 471 -20.11 15.60 -28.49
C ALA A 471 -19.23 14.34 -28.63
N ALA A 472 -17.94 14.52 -28.94
CA ALA A 472 -16.98 13.41 -28.97
C ALA A 472 -16.83 12.72 -27.60
N ALA A 473 -16.71 13.51 -26.56
CA ALA A 473 -16.63 12.99 -25.18
C ALA A 473 -17.90 12.23 -24.76
N ALA A 474 -19.08 12.71 -25.12
CA ALA A 474 -20.35 12.02 -24.87
C ALA A 474 -20.41 10.66 -25.57
N LYS A 475 -20.02 10.58 -26.85
CA LYS A 475 -19.95 9.31 -27.59
C LYS A 475 -18.96 8.33 -26.97
N ILE A 476 -17.80 8.82 -26.54
CA ILE A 476 -16.78 8.00 -25.86
C ILE A 476 -17.33 7.47 -24.53
N ARG A 477 -17.98 8.33 -23.72
CA ARG A 477 -18.63 7.94 -22.47
C ARG A 477 -19.61 6.78 -22.68
N ASP A 478 -20.50 6.91 -23.64
CA ASP A 478 -21.53 5.91 -23.90
C ASP A 478 -20.91 4.56 -24.30
N GLY A 479 -19.87 4.58 -25.13
CA GLY A 479 -19.10 3.38 -25.45
C GLY A 479 -18.37 2.74 -24.24
N ILE A 480 -17.93 3.57 -23.29
CA ILE A 480 -17.29 3.06 -22.08
C ILE A 480 -18.31 2.49 -21.09
N ILE A 481 -19.51 3.04 -21.03
CA ILE A 481 -20.59 2.47 -20.21
C ILE A 481 -20.90 1.04 -20.68
N GLU A 482 -20.99 0.81 -21.99
CA GLU A 482 -21.18 -0.54 -22.53
C GLU A 482 -19.99 -1.47 -22.26
N ASP A 483 -18.76 -0.97 -22.41
CA ASP A 483 -17.57 -1.74 -22.07
C ASP A 483 -17.51 -2.06 -20.57
N PHE A 484 -17.95 -1.12 -19.70
CA PHE A 484 -17.96 -1.33 -18.26
C PHE A 484 -19.02 -2.37 -17.86
N LYS A 485 -20.21 -2.37 -18.49
CA LYS A 485 -21.22 -3.42 -18.29
C LYS A 485 -20.69 -4.79 -18.68
N TYR A 486 -20.01 -4.88 -19.83
CA TYR A 486 -19.38 -6.12 -20.27
C TYR A 486 -18.32 -6.61 -19.27
N ASP A 487 -17.43 -5.72 -18.86
CA ASP A 487 -16.38 -6.03 -17.88
C ASP A 487 -16.95 -6.35 -16.50
N ALA A 488 -18.06 -5.72 -16.10
CA ALA A 488 -18.76 -6.00 -14.84
C ALA A 488 -19.31 -7.43 -14.81
N ALA A 489 -19.92 -7.89 -15.90
CA ALA A 489 -20.41 -9.27 -16.01
C ALA A 489 -19.27 -10.30 -15.83
N LEU A 490 -18.12 -10.07 -16.49
CA LEU A 490 -16.93 -10.91 -16.33
C LEU A 490 -16.33 -10.82 -14.92
N ALA A 491 -16.25 -9.60 -14.39
CA ALA A 491 -15.69 -9.36 -13.06
C ALA A 491 -16.56 -9.96 -11.96
N SER A 492 -17.89 -9.93 -12.09
CA SER A 492 -18.81 -10.50 -11.11
C SER A 492 -18.55 -11.99 -10.87
N LYS A 493 -18.30 -12.77 -11.93
CA LYS A 493 -17.89 -14.19 -11.78
C LYS A 493 -16.62 -14.33 -10.94
N GLN A 494 -15.62 -13.46 -11.14
CA GLN A 494 -14.39 -13.46 -10.33
C GLN A 494 -14.65 -13.05 -8.88
N PHE A 495 -15.58 -12.12 -8.64
CA PHE A 495 -15.97 -11.71 -7.30
C PHE A 495 -16.66 -12.86 -6.55
N TYR A 496 -17.64 -13.53 -7.19
CA TYR A 496 -18.29 -14.70 -6.60
C TYR A 496 -17.29 -15.78 -6.23
N LEU A 497 -16.46 -16.18 -7.21
CA LEU A 497 -15.40 -17.16 -6.99
C LEU A 497 -14.53 -16.80 -5.79
N ARG A 498 -14.10 -15.55 -5.71
CA ARG A 498 -13.19 -15.10 -4.66
C ARG A 498 -13.83 -15.05 -3.29
N ILE A 499 -15.07 -14.56 -3.18
CA ILE A 499 -15.81 -14.52 -1.92
C ILE A 499 -16.08 -15.93 -1.43
N MET A 500 -16.64 -16.80 -2.30
CA MET A 500 -16.96 -18.17 -1.94
C MET A 500 -15.70 -18.96 -1.56
N ARG A 501 -14.65 -18.88 -2.37
CA ARG A 501 -13.36 -19.51 -2.07
C ARG A 501 -12.77 -18.99 -0.76
N GLY A 502 -12.83 -17.70 -0.50
CA GLY A 502 -12.32 -17.09 0.74
C GLY A 502 -13.01 -17.62 2.00
N VAL A 503 -14.26 -18.06 1.88
CA VAL A 503 -15.01 -18.69 2.97
C VAL A 503 -14.66 -20.17 3.13
N VAL A 504 -14.70 -20.94 2.04
CA VAL A 504 -14.64 -22.41 2.12
C VAL A 504 -13.21 -22.97 2.16
N MET A 505 -12.24 -22.25 1.58
CA MET A 505 -10.87 -22.76 1.45
C MET A 505 -10.15 -22.95 2.79
N PRO A 506 -10.18 -22.03 3.76
CA PRO A 506 -9.43 -22.21 5.01
C PRO A 506 -9.84 -23.47 5.79
N PRO A 507 -11.13 -23.72 6.07
CA PRO A 507 -11.55 -24.93 6.76
C PRO A 507 -11.31 -26.21 5.93
N PHE A 508 -11.50 -26.16 4.61
CA PHE A 508 -11.22 -27.27 3.71
C PHE A 508 -9.74 -27.70 3.77
N GLN A 509 -8.83 -26.73 3.73
CA GLN A 509 -7.40 -26.97 3.85
C GLN A 509 -7.04 -27.65 5.18
N LYS A 510 -7.67 -27.27 6.29
CA LYS A 510 -7.43 -27.87 7.61
C LYS A 510 -7.79 -29.36 7.64
N LEU A 511 -8.79 -29.78 6.88
CA LEU A 511 -9.20 -31.17 6.77
C LEU A 511 -8.32 -31.95 5.79
N VAL A 512 -8.06 -31.38 4.63
CA VAL A 512 -7.43 -32.10 3.50
C VAL A 512 -5.92 -32.18 3.64
N ILE A 513 -5.24 -31.13 4.13
CA ILE A 513 -3.77 -31.13 4.21
C ILE A 513 -3.25 -32.25 5.13
N PRO A 514 -3.76 -32.48 6.34
CA PRO A 514 -3.34 -33.59 7.17
C PRO A 514 -3.64 -34.94 6.54
N ALA A 515 -4.82 -35.10 5.91
CA ALA A 515 -5.25 -36.35 5.27
C ALA A 515 -4.37 -36.75 4.07
N CYS A 516 -3.88 -35.76 3.30
CA CYS A 516 -3.04 -36.03 2.12
C CYS A 516 -1.51 -35.96 2.43
N LYS A 517 -1.11 -35.79 3.68
CA LYS A 517 0.31 -35.70 4.06
C LYS A 517 1.15 -36.88 3.63
N THR A 518 0.60 -38.10 3.73
CA THR A 518 1.25 -39.36 3.33
C THR A 518 1.52 -39.45 1.83
N ILE A 519 0.83 -38.66 1.01
CA ILE A 519 1.02 -38.56 -0.43
C ILE A 519 2.04 -37.47 -0.78
N ILE A 520 1.97 -36.33 -0.09
CA ILE A 520 2.76 -35.14 -0.41
C ILE A 520 4.21 -35.30 0.08
N ASP A 521 4.41 -35.77 1.31
CA ASP A 521 5.74 -35.80 1.95
C ASP A 521 6.74 -36.73 1.19
N PRO A 522 6.38 -37.92 0.68
CA PRO A 522 7.28 -38.71 -0.15
C PRO A 522 7.70 -38.00 -1.44
N ILE A 523 6.75 -37.35 -2.14
CA ILE A 523 7.04 -36.57 -3.35
C ILE A 523 7.98 -35.37 -3.02
N ALA A 524 7.75 -34.72 -1.90
CA ALA A 524 8.59 -33.61 -1.45
C ALA A 524 10.03 -34.04 -1.10
N SER A 525 10.22 -35.29 -0.64
CA SER A 525 11.54 -35.82 -0.29
C SER A 525 12.44 -36.09 -1.48
N VAL A 526 11.86 -36.37 -2.65
CA VAL A 526 12.61 -36.73 -3.88
C VAL A 526 13.08 -35.49 -4.65
N ILE A 527 12.51 -34.29 -4.39
CA ILE A 527 12.89 -33.06 -5.09
C ILE A 527 14.16 -32.48 -4.47
N PRO A 528 15.21 -32.20 -5.29
CA PRO A 528 16.43 -31.57 -4.80
C PRO A 528 16.18 -30.20 -4.17
N ASP A 529 16.88 -29.86 -3.09
CA ASP A 529 16.67 -28.62 -2.34
C ASP A 529 16.75 -27.32 -3.19
N PRO A 530 17.64 -27.18 -4.18
CA PRO A 530 17.62 -26.00 -5.05
C PRO A 530 16.32 -25.85 -5.86
N MET A 531 15.71 -26.98 -6.25
CA MET A 531 14.46 -26.99 -7.01
C MET A 531 13.23 -26.76 -6.13
N LYS A 532 13.26 -27.09 -4.84
CA LYS A 532 12.15 -26.89 -3.89
C LYS A 532 11.70 -25.43 -3.77
N GLN A 533 12.58 -24.48 -4.08
CA GLN A 533 12.20 -23.06 -4.10
C GLN A 533 11.32 -22.68 -5.30
N ILE A 534 11.40 -23.43 -6.38
CA ILE A 534 10.67 -23.20 -7.63
C ILE A 534 9.51 -24.19 -7.73
N ILE A 535 9.78 -25.48 -7.57
CA ILE A 535 8.79 -26.57 -7.60
C ILE A 535 8.63 -27.11 -6.18
N ASP A 536 7.63 -26.61 -5.46
CA ASP A 536 7.30 -27.04 -4.11
C ASP A 536 6.02 -27.89 -4.17
N PRO A 537 6.09 -29.22 -3.91
CA PRO A 537 4.91 -30.09 -3.96
C PRO A 537 3.77 -29.64 -3.07
N ARG A 538 4.06 -28.98 -1.94
CA ARG A 538 3.03 -28.43 -1.07
C ARG A 538 2.30 -27.27 -1.73
N LYS A 539 3.02 -26.40 -2.43
CA LYS A 539 2.40 -25.31 -3.20
C LYS A 539 1.65 -25.84 -4.41
N THR A 540 2.20 -26.85 -5.08
CA THR A 540 1.53 -27.55 -6.16
C THR A 540 0.23 -28.19 -5.67
N PHE A 541 0.25 -28.85 -4.51
CA PHE A 541 -0.94 -29.38 -3.86
C PHE A 541 -1.96 -28.29 -3.53
N MET A 542 -1.53 -27.16 -3.00
CA MET A 542 -2.41 -26.00 -2.74
C MET A 542 -3.08 -25.49 -4.02
N ARG A 543 -2.36 -25.47 -5.14
CA ARG A 543 -2.91 -25.14 -6.45
C ARG A 543 -3.96 -26.15 -6.90
N ILE A 544 -3.72 -27.45 -6.69
CA ILE A 544 -4.69 -28.50 -6.98
C ILE A 544 -5.98 -28.29 -6.17
N LEU A 545 -5.87 -28.00 -4.88
CA LEU A 545 -7.03 -27.68 -4.05
C LEU A 545 -7.77 -26.43 -4.55
N ASP A 546 -7.03 -25.39 -4.96
CA ASP A 546 -7.61 -24.20 -5.57
C ASP A 546 -8.41 -24.55 -6.84
N ASP A 547 -7.86 -25.37 -7.72
CA ASP A 547 -8.51 -25.78 -8.97
C ASP A 547 -9.78 -26.61 -8.71
N ILE A 548 -9.74 -27.54 -7.75
CA ILE A 548 -10.89 -28.37 -7.36
C ILE A 548 -12.02 -27.51 -6.79
N ILE A 549 -11.69 -26.62 -5.85
CA ILE A 549 -12.68 -25.70 -5.25
C ILE A 549 -13.24 -24.73 -6.29
N ASN A 550 -12.38 -24.17 -7.15
CA ASN A 550 -12.83 -23.28 -8.22
C ASN A 550 -13.78 -24.01 -9.18
N GLY A 551 -13.47 -25.27 -9.54
CA GLY A 551 -14.35 -26.09 -10.36
C GLY A 551 -15.74 -26.30 -9.72
N ALA A 552 -15.78 -26.65 -8.43
CA ALA A 552 -17.03 -26.80 -7.70
C ALA A 552 -17.84 -25.51 -7.60
N ILE A 553 -17.17 -24.37 -7.41
CA ILE A 553 -17.81 -23.05 -7.37
C ILE A 553 -18.35 -22.66 -8.76
N PHE A 554 -17.60 -22.91 -9.84
CA PHE A 554 -18.06 -22.58 -11.21
C PHE A 554 -19.32 -23.35 -11.59
N VAL A 555 -19.45 -24.61 -11.20
CA VAL A 555 -20.70 -25.36 -11.40
C VAL A 555 -21.89 -24.59 -10.82
N VAL A 556 -21.80 -24.12 -9.57
CA VAL A 556 -22.88 -23.35 -8.92
C VAL A 556 -23.13 -22.00 -9.58
N ILE A 557 -22.09 -21.32 -10.06
CA ILE A 557 -22.22 -20.02 -10.73
C ILE A 557 -22.86 -20.16 -12.11
N ASP A 558 -22.55 -21.23 -12.84
CA ASP A 558 -23.04 -21.44 -14.23
C ASP A 558 -24.44 -22.06 -14.26
N GLU A 559 -24.87 -22.77 -13.19
CA GLU A 559 -26.23 -23.30 -13.02
C GLU A 559 -27.25 -22.25 -12.58
N ALA A 560 -26.82 -21.08 -12.08
CA ALA A 560 -27.65 -20.04 -11.48
C ALA A 560 -27.65 -18.73 -12.25
#